data_b2a351f28ed83f5f0c3175299e3f710b
#
_entry.id   b2a351f28ed83f5f0c3175299e3f710b
#
_cell.length_a   1.000
_cell.length_b   1.000
_cell.length_c   1.000
_cell.angle_alpha   90.00
_cell.angle_beta   90.00
_cell.angle_gamma   90.00
#
_symmetry.space_group_name_H-M   'P 1'
#
loop_
_entity.id
_entity.type
_entity.pdbx_description
1 polymer ?
#
loop_
_entity_poly.entity_id
_entity_poly.type
_entity_poly.pdbx_seq_one_letter_code
_entity_poly.pdbx_strand_id
1 'polypeptide(L)' 'MDKYLGKRLDGRYEIHELIGVGGMANVYRCTDTVDDREVAVKILKDEYLNNEEFIRRFKNESKAIAMLTQPIVV' A
#
# COMPACT_ATOMS: atom_id res chain seq x y z
N MET A 1 -6.54 12.04 9.66
CA MET A 1 -5.76 10.97 10.29
C MET A 1 -5.59 9.81 9.32
N ASP A 2 -4.41 9.25 9.26
CA ASP A 2 -4.13 8.16 8.35
C ASP A 2 -4.71 6.84 8.88
N LYS A 3 -5.59 6.24 8.09
CA LYS A 3 -6.31 5.04 8.54
C LYS A 3 -5.48 3.76 8.51
N TYR A 4 -4.30 3.81 7.88
CA TYR A 4 -3.46 2.62 7.78
C TYR A 4 -2.44 2.48 8.90
N LEU A 5 -2.08 3.58 9.55
CA LEU A 5 -1.10 3.54 10.63
C LEU A 5 -1.57 2.64 11.77
N GLY A 6 -0.70 1.75 12.21
CA GLY A 6 -1.02 0.80 13.28
C GLY A 6 -1.79 -0.41 12.83
N LYS A 7 -2.11 -0.51 11.56
CA LYS A 7 -2.86 -1.63 11.02
C LYS A 7 -1.93 -2.69 10.43
N ARG A 8 -2.48 -3.88 10.20
CA ARG A 8 -1.76 -4.95 9.50
C ARG A 8 -2.51 -5.23 8.20
N LEU A 9 -1.81 -5.10 7.07
CA LEU A 9 -2.38 -5.39 5.76
C LEU A 9 -2.15 -6.84 5.39
N ASP A 10 -3.20 -7.47 4.85
CA ASP A 10 -3.14 -8.85 4.37
C ASP A 10 -2.61 -9.83 5.43
N GLY A 11 -2.83 -9.52 6.70
CA GLY A 11 -2.31 -10.31 7.80
C GLY A 11 -0.80 -10.43 7.84
N ARG A 12 -0.10 -9.58 7.08
CA ARG A 12 1.34 -9.71 6.88
C ARG A 12 2.14 -8.44 7.17
N TYR A 13 1.69 -7.28 6.66
CA TYR A 13 2.48 -6.04 6.74
C TYR A 13 1.97 -5.15 7.86
N GLU A 14 2.75 -5.00 8.90
CA GLU A 14 2.45 -4.06 10.00
C GLU A 14 2.90 -2.67 9.61
N ILE A 15 1.98 -1.71 9.57
CA ILE A 15 2.24 -0.36 9.09
C ILE A 15 2.62 0.53 10.25
N HIS A 16 3.83 1.07 10.22
CA HIS A 16 4.37 1.87 11.32
C HIS A 16 4.40 3.36 11.06
N GLU A 17 4.73 3.77 9.86
CA GLU A 17 5.01 5.18 9.62
C GLU A 17 4.75 5.56 8.16
N LEU A 18 4.13 6.74 7.97
CA LEU A 18 4.00 7.33 6.63
C LEU A 18 5.31 8.03 6.30
N ILE A 19 6.01 7.57 5.28
CA ILE A 19 7.31 8.10 4.90
C ILE A 19 7.33 8.84 3.57
N GLY A 20 6.27 8.76 2.79
CA GLY A 20 6.18 9.47 1.52
C GLY A 20 4.75 9.73 1.11
N VAL A 21 4.50 10.89 0.51
CA VAL A 21 3.18 11.27 0.01
C VAL A 21 3.30 11.59 -1.46
N GLY A 22 2.57 10.85 -2.30
CA GLY A 22 2.52 11.09 -3.73
C GLY A 22 1.14 11.55 -4.19
N GLY A 23 1.02 11.77 -5.49
CA GLY A 23 -0.27 12.16 -6.07
C GLY A 23 -1.33 11.08 -5.98
N MET A 24 -0.97 9.84 -6.32
CA MET A 24 -1.90 8.70 -6.35
C MET A 24 -1.74 7.76 -5.18
N ALA A 25 -0.59 7.74 -4.54
CA ALA A 25 -0.27 6.76 -3.53
C ALA A 25 0.61 7.33 -2.44
N ASN A 26 0.53 6.72 -1.27
CA ASN A 26 1.41 7.04 -0.15
C ASN A 26 2.33 5.86 0.11
N VAL A 27 3.51 6.13 0.68
CA VAL A 27 4.49 5.10 1.00
C VAL A 27 4.63 5.00 2.51
N TYR A 28 4.62 3.78 3.01
CA TYR A 28 4.69 3.50 4.45
C TYR A 28 5.87 2.61 4.78
N ARG A 29 6.47 2.86 5.93
CA ARG A 29 7.43 1.94 6.51
C ARG A 29 6.64 0.85 7.24
N CYS A 30 6.91 -0.40 6.90
CA CYS A 30 6.17 -1.54 7.44
C CYS A 30 7.13 -2.65 7.86
N THR A 31 6.64 -3.55 8.70
CA THR A 31 7.31 -4.81 8.98
C THR A 31 6.61 -5.92 8.22
N ASP A 32 7.35 -6.63 7.38
CA ASP A 32 6.88 -7.84 6.74
C ASP A 32 7.01 -8.97 7.76
N THR A 33 5.88 -9.37 8.34
CA THR A 33 5.89 -10.35 9.43
C THR A 33 6.17 -11.78 8.97
N VAL A 34 6.09 -12.03 7.66
CA VAL A 34 6.43 -13.35 7.10
C VAL A 34 7.93 -13.50 6.99
N ASP A 35 8.59 -12.51 6.39
CA ASP A 35 10.04 -12.53 6.19
C ASP A 35 10.80 -11.87 7.33
N ASP A 36 10.09 -11.30 8.30
CA ASP A 36 10.64 -10.64 9.47
C ASP A 36 11.67 -9.57 9.10
N ARG A 37 11.25 -8.65 8.23
CA ARG A 37 12.12 -7.56 7.78
C ARG A 37 11.32 -6.28 7.54
N GLU A 38 12.01 -5.17 7.57
CA GLU A 38 11.43 -3.86 7.30
C GLU A 38 11.33 -3.64 5.80
N VAL A 39 10.19 -3.16 5.35
CA VAL A 39 9.93 -2.91 3.93
C VAL A 39 9.20 -1.59 3.75
N ALA A 40 9.27 -1.03 2.55
CA ALA A 40 8.46 0.11 2.15
C ALA A 40 7.28 -0.42 1.36
N VAL A 41 6.08 -0.01 1.74
CA VAL A 41 4.84 -0.45 1.09
C VAL A 41 4.15 0.78 0.52
N LYS A 42 3.86 0.74 -0.77
CA LYS A 42 3.18 1.81 -1.48
C LYS A 42 1.71 1.46 -1.62
N ILE A 43 0.83 2.32 -1.12
CA ILE A 43 -0.61 2.07 -1.11
C ILE A 43 -1.32 3.12 -1.94
N LEU A 44 -2.09 2.67 -2.94
CA LEU A 44 -2.90 3.55 -3.76
C LEU A 44 -3.96 4.24 -2.90
N LYS A 45 -4.14 5.54 -3.09
CA LYS A 45 -5.14 6.30 -2.34
C LYS A 45 -6.54 5.83 -2.70
N ASP A 46 -7.45 5.85 -1.73
CA ASP A 46 -8.81 5.37 -1.88
C ASP A 46 -9.56 6.03 -3.04
N GLU A 47 -9.32 7.30 -3.26
CA GLU A 47 -10.01 8.05 -4.32
C GLU A 47 -9.74 7.50 -5.72
N TYR A 48 -8.71 6.68 -5.89
CA TYR A 48 -8.37 6.07 -7.17
C TYR A 48 -8.80 4.61 -7.28
N LEU A 49 -9.38 4.04 -6.23
CA LEU A 49 -9.76 2.63 -6.22
C LEU A 49 -10.91 2.29 -7.17
N ASN A 50 -11.68 3.29 -7.61
CA ASN A 50 -12.77 3.09 -8.54
C ASN A 50 -12.37 3.37 -10.00
N ASN A 51 -11.11 3.67 -10.25
CA ASN A 51 -10.63 4.00 -11.58
C ASN A 51 -9.69 2.91 -12.09
N GLU A 52 -10.20 2.08 -13.00
CA GLU A 52 -9.44 0.94 -13.51
C GLU A 52 -8.16 1.34 -14.23
N GLU A 53 -8.18 2.49 -14.90
CA GLU A 53 -6.98 2.96 -15.60
C GLU A 53 -5.86 3.33 -14.62
N PHE A 54 -6.21 4.02 -13.55
CA PHE A 54 -5.22 4.36 -12.52
C PHE A 54 -4.70 3.12 -11.83
N ILE A 55 -5.58 2.17 -11.54
CA ILE A 55 -5.17 0.90 -10.91
C ILE A 55 -4.21 0.14 -11.81
N ARG A 56 -4.53 0.04 -13.10
CA ARG A 56 -3.67 -0.64 -14.07
C ARG A 56 -2.30 0.02 -14.16
N ARG A 57 -2.28 1.35 -14.24
CA ARG A 57 -1.03 2.11 -14.29
C ARG A 57 -0.20 1.89 -13.02
N PHE A 58 -0.84 1.95 -11.88
CA PHE A 58 -0.18 1.76 -10.60
C PHE A 58 0.47 0.37 -10.51
N LYS A 59 -0.27 -0.67 -10.91
CA LYS A 59 0.26 -2.04 -10.92
C LYS A 59 1.43 -2.19 -11.88
N ASN A 60 1.31 -1.62 -13.08
CA ASN A 60 2.35 -1.73 -14.09
C ASN A 60 3.64 -1.03 -13.68
N GLU A 61 3.53 0.17 -13.14
CA GLU A 61 4.69 0.97 -12.77
C GLU A 61 5.36 0.46 -11.50
N SER A 62 4.59 -0.10 -10.59
CA SER A 62 5.07 -0.46 -9.25
C SER A 62 5.14 -1.96 -9.03
N LYS A 63 4.70 -2.77 -9.99
CA LYS A 63 4.55 -4.22 -9.84
C LYS A 63 3.71 -4.56 -8.61
N ALA A 64 2.63 -3.81 -8.42
CA ALA A 64 1.79 -3.88 -7.25
C ALA A 64 1.07 -5.23 -7.14
N ILE A 65 0.83 -5.65 -5.91
CA ILE A 65 -0.02 -6.79 -5.60
C ILE A 65 -1.40 -6.24 -5.29
N ALA A 66 -2.41 -6.65 -6.05
CA ALA A 66 -3.78 -6.25 -5.82
C ALA A 66 -4.49 -7.26 -4.93
N MET A 67 -5.11 -6.76 -3.87
CA MET A 67 -5.94 -7.57 -3.00
C MET A 67 -7.40 -7.21 -3.27
N LEU A 68 -8.27 -8.21 -3.41
CA LEU A 68 -9.65 -8.03 -3.90
C LEU A 68 -10.46 -6.99 -3.13
N THR A 69 -10.35 -6.96 -1.83
CA THR A 69 -11.12 -6.04 -0.99
C THR A 69 -10.24 -5.09 -0.20
N GLN A 70 -8.98 -4.98 -0.59
CA GLN A 70 -7.97 -4.25 0.14
C GLN A 70 -7.29 -3.21 -0.73
N PRO A 71 -6.54 -2.29 -0.13
CA PRO A 71 -5.73 -1.35 -0.89
C PRO A 71 -4.74 -2.08 -1.80
N ILE A 72 -4.36 -1.42 -2.88
CA ILE A 72 -3.31 -1.94 -3.76
C ILE A 72 -1.97 -1.60 -3.14
N VAL A 73 -1.15 -2.62 -2.97
CA VAL A 73 0.11 -2.56 -2.24
C VAL A 73 1.27 -3.02 -3.13
N VAL A 74 2.40 -2.38 -3.01
CA VAL A 74 3.64 -2.80 -3.67
C VAL A 74 4.76 -2.95 -2.66
#